data_9cd9bedfac2451087a13cac610ebfe91
#
_entry.id   9cd9bedfac2451087a13cac610ebfe91
#
_cell.length_a   1.000
_cell.length_b   1.000
_cell.length_c   1.000
_cell.angle_alpha   90.00
_cell.angle_beta   90.00
_cell.angle_gamma   90.00
#
_symmetry.space_group_name_H-M   'P 1'
#
loop_
_entity.id
_entity.type
_entity.pdbx_description
1 polymer ?
#
loop_
_entity_poly.entity_id
_entity_poly.type
_entity_poly.pdbx_seq_one_letter_code
_entity_poly.pdbx_strand_id
1 'polypeptide(L)'
;TPRTRAIVLINPNNPTGASYPRALLEAIVELARQHRLVLLADEIYDGILFDDARFQPLAVLAGDHPCITFGGLSKVHRACGYRVGWLTVSGRESRLADMLHAFDLLAALRLCGNVPGQWTIQPALQGPDTISALTAPGGRLHESRRAVLDAVAKSEFLHVVAPAGALYAFPGVDENKLESFDDGEFALELLE
;
A
#
# COMPACT_ATOMS: atom_id res chain seq x y z
N THR A 1 22.23 -5.20 -6.66
CA THR A 1 22.96 -6.26 -7.40
C THR A 1 22.74 -6.10 -8.90
N PRO A 2 23.60 -6.63 -9.76
CA PRO A 2 23.40 -6.58 -11.23
C PRO A 2 22.11 -7.29 -11.71
N ARG A 3 21.50 -8.09 -10.86
CA ARG A 3 20.23 -8.80 -11.16
C ARG A 3 18.97 -8.03 -10.71
N THR A 4 19.13 -6.99 -9.91
CA THR A 4 17.99 -6.15 -9.47
C THR A 4 17.38 -5.44 -10.68
N ARG A 5 16.06 -5.50 -10.85
CA ARG A 5 15.32 -4.93 -11.99
C ARG A 5 14.27 -3.92 -11.59
N ALA A 6 13.77 -4.02 -10.38
CA ALA A 6 12.69 -3.17 -9.91
C ALA A 6 12.81 -2.89 -8.41
N ILE A 7 12.12 -1.84 -7.96
CA ILE A 7 11.84 -1.55 -6.56
C ILE A 7 10.32 -1.61 -6.39
N VAL A 8 9.86 -2.39 -5.43
CA VAL A 8 8.44 -2.47 -5.04
C VAL A 8 8.23 -1.59 -3.82
N LEU A 9 7.26 -0.70 -3.90
CA LEU A 9 6.83 0.18 -2.82
C LEU A 9 5.34 -0.03 -2.56
N ILE A 10 4.98 -0.24 -1.30
CA ILE A 10 3.59 -0.25 -0.85
C ILE A 10 3.41 1.00 -0.01
N ASN A 11 2.61 1.96 -0.49
CA ASN A 11 2.43 3.24 0.19
C ASN A 11 0.98 3.75 0.04
N PRO A 12 0.23 3.91 1.13
CA PRO A 12 0.54 3.53 2.53
C PRO A 12 0.84 2.04 2.70
N ASN A 13 1.68 1.72 3.69
CA ASN A 13 2.33 0.41 3.76
C ASN A 13 1.48 -0.67 4.45
N ASN A 14 1.49 -1.84 3.88
CA ASN A 14 1.11 -3.10 4.50
C ASN A 14 2.40 -3.91 4.77
N PRO A 15 2.72 -4.30 6.02
CA PRO A 15 1.82 -4.35 7.20
C PRO A 15 2.00 -3.22 8.22
N THR A 16 2.89 -2.25 8.00
CA THR A 16 3.31 -1.31 9.05
C THR A 16 2.36 -0.13 9.26
N GLY A 17 1.49 0.17 8.29
CA GLY A 17 0.67 1.37 8.31
C GLY A 17 1.46 2.68 8.07
N ALA A 18 2.73 2.60 7.70
CA ALA A 18 3.54 3.76 7.40
C ALA A 18 3.05 4.47 6.13
N SER A 19 3.08 5.79 6.15
CA SER A 19 2.99 6.63 4.95
C SER A 19 4.35 7.29 4.72
N TYR A 20 4.94 7.07 3.57
CA TYR A 20 6.28 7.54 3.30
C TYR A 20 6.29 9.04 3.00
N PRO A 21 7.17 9.82 3.65
CA PRO A 21 7.28 11.23 3.38
C PRO A 21 7.83 11.47 1.96
N ARG A 22 7.42 12.59 1.37
CA ARG A 22 7.80 12.97 -0.01
C ARG A 22 9.31 12.90 -0.25
N ALA A 23 10.11 13.40 0.68
CA ALA A 23 11.57 13.39 0.55
C ALA A 23 12.17 11.97 0.42
N LEU A 24 11.60 11.00 1.14
CA LEU A 24 12.01 9.60 1.02
C LEU A 24 11.60 9.02 -0.35
N LEU A 25 10.39 9.31 -0.82
CA LEU A 25 9.92 8.87 -2.13
C LEU A 25 10.79 9.45 -3.26
N GLU A 26 11.15 10.74 -3.17
CA GLU A 26 12.05 11.40 -4.11
C GLU A 26 13.45 10.74 -4.12
N ALA A 27 13.99 10.40 -2.95
CA ALA A 27 15.26 9.70 -2.85
C ALA A 27 15.21 8.29 -3.49
N ILE A 28 14.10 7.57 -3.32
CA ILE A 28 13.88 6.26 -3.94
C ILE A 28 13.76 6.39 -5.47
N VAL A 29 13.04 7.40 -5.96
CA VAL A 29 12.96 7.68 -7.41
C VAL A 29 14.35 7.96 -7.98
N GLU A 30 15.16 8.77 -7.30
CA GLU A 30 16.51 9.07 -7.76
C GLU A 30 17.40 7.81 -7.77
N LEU A 31 17.32 6.98 -6.73
CA LEU A 31 18.00 5.67 -6.71
C LEU A 31 17.58 4.78 -7.89
N ALA A 32 16.28 4.73 -8.17
CA ALA A 32 15.75 3.97 -9.30
C ALA A 32 16.28 4.49 -10.63
N ARG A 33 16.39 5.83 -10.80
CA ARG A 33 16.98 6.45 -11.99
C ARG A 33 18.45 6.09 -12.18
N GLN A 34 19.24 6.20 -11.11
CA GLN A 34 20.68 5.89 -11.13
C GLN A 34 20.96 4.44 -11.53
N HIS A 35 20.13 3.53 -11.03
CA HIS A 35 20.29 2.10 -11.28
C HIS A 35 19.42 1.56 -12.41
N ARG A 36 18.64 2.40 -13.10
CA ARG A 36 17.72 2.03 -14.19
C ARG A 36 16.73 0.94 -13.78
N LEU A 37 16.16 1.06 -12.57
CA LEU A 37 15.19 0.13 -12.01
C LEU A 37 13.77 0.62 -12.32
N VAL A 38 12.86 -0.30 -12.59
CA VAL A 38 11.44 0.01 -12.71
C VAL A 38 10.84 0.20 -11.31
N LEU A 39 10.01 1.22 -11.13
CA LEU A 39 9.24 1.41 -9.91
C LEU A 39 7.90 0.68 -10.01
N LEU A 40 7.58 -0.12 -8.99
CA LEU A 40 6.30 -0.80 -8.83
C LEU A 40 5.64 -0.23 -7.58
N ALA A 41 4.60 0.60 -7.76
CA ALA A 41 3.93 1.32 -6.69
C ALA A 41 2.57 0.66 -6.38
N ASP A 42 2.48 -0.06 -5.27
CA ASP A 42 1.18 -0.52 -4.76
C ASP A 42 0.57 0.59 -3.91
N GLU A 43 -0.41 1.28 -4.49
CA GLU A 43 -1.10 2.44 -3.91
C GLU A 43 -2.54 2.11 -3.53
N ILE A 44 -2.85 0.83 -3.29
CA ILE A 44 -4.21 0.35 -2.99
C ILE A 44 -4.84 1.01 -1.75
N TYR A 45 -4.04 1.63 -0.88
CA TYR A 45 -4.47 2.29 0.35
C TYR A 45 -4.43 3.82 0.28
N ASP A 46 -4.28 4.41 -0.89
CA ASP A 46 -4.03 5.84 -1.15
C ASP A 46 -4.99 6.81 -0.43
N GLY A 47 -6.26 6.43 -0.27
CA GLY A 47 -7.28 7.20 0.43
C GLY A 47 -7.45 6.87 1.92
N ILE A 48 -6.72 5.88 2.47
CA ILE A 48 -6.81 5.50 3.88
C ILE A 48 -5.64 6.13 4.64
N LEU A 49 -5.87 7.34 5.13
CA LEU A 49 -4.87 8.15 5.82
C LEU A 49 -5.44 8.63 7.16
N PHE A 50 -4.58 8.80 8.13
CA PHE A 50 -4.92 9.27 9.46
C PHE A 50 -4.18 10.57 9.78
N ASP A 51 -4.80 11.38 10.63
CA ASP A 51 -4.25 12.65 11.13
C ASP A 51 -3.83 13.57 9.95
N ASP A 52 -2.64 14.11 9.97
CA ASP A 52 -2.11 15.01 8.95
C ASP A 52 -1.35 14.31 7.81
N ALA A 53 -1.42 12.96 7.74
CA ALA A 53 -0.75 12.20 6.71
C ALA A 53 -1.27 12.58 5.31
N ARG A 54 -0.36 12.68 4.35
CA ARG A 54 -0.68 13.03 2.97
C ARG A 54 -0.14 11.98 2.03
N PHE A 55 -0.99 11.51 1.16
CA PHE A 55 -0.58 10.62 0.09
C PHE A 55 0.11 11.41 -1.04
N GLN A 56 1.18 10.82 -1.54
CA GLN A 56 1.92 11.34 -2.68
C GLN A 56 2.07 10.24 -3.71
N PRO A 57 1.39 10.33 -4.88
CA PRO A 57 1.52 9.36 -5.95
C PRO A 57 2.96 9.25 -6.43
N LEU A 58 3.51 8.04 -6.48
CA LEU A 58 4.90 7.82 -6.86
C LEU A 58 5.14 8.18 -8.33
N ALA A 59 4.18 7.89 -9.20
CA ALA A 59 4.26 8.20 -10.63
C ALA A 59 4.46 9.69 -10.92
N VAL A 60 3.86 10.58 -10.08
CA VAL A 60 4.04 12.03 -10.21
C VAL A 60 5.49 12.44 -9.92
N LEU A 61 6.11 11.82 -8.92
CA LEU A 61 7.52 12.07 -8.57
C LEU A 61 8.48 11.43 -9.58
N ALA A 62 8.10 10.29 -10.11
CA ALA A 62 8.88 9.55 -11.10
C ALA A 62 8.99 10.33 -12.44
N GLY A 63 7.94 11.07 -12.85
CA GLY A 63 7.93 11.82 -14.10
C GLY A 63 8.19 10.92 -15.31
N ASP A 64 9.28 11.16 -16.05
CA ASP A 64 9.69 10.36 -17.22
C ASP A 64 10.29 8.99 -16.89
N HIS A 65 10.49 8.67 -15.61
CA HIS A 65 11.05 7.38 -15.20
C HIS A 65 9.96 6.30 -15.15
N PRO A 66 10.23 5.05 -15.63
CA PRO A 66 9.26 3.97 -15.64
C PRO A 66 8.68 3.69 -14.26
N CYS A 67 7.35 3.84 -14.13
CA CYS A 67 6.61 3.54 -12.92
C CYS A 67 5.31 2.82 -13.28
N ILE A 68 5.05 1.71 -12.59
CA ILE A 68 3.78 0.97 -12.67
C ILE A 68 3.08 1.15 -11.35
N THR A 69 1.90 1.75 -11.38
CA THR A 69 1.06 1.97 -10.21
C THR A 69 -0.10 0.97 -10.21
N PHE A 70 -0.31 0.33 -9.07
CA PHE A 70 -1.41 -0.61 -8.85
C PHE A 70 -2.47 0.04 -7.96
N GLY A 71 -3.71 -0.06 -8.39
CA GLY A 71 -4.89 0.40 -7.67
C GLY A 71 -6.03 -0.60 -7.77
N GLY A 72 -7.10 -0.34 -7.03
CA GLY A 72 -8.25 -1.22 -7.08
C GLY A 72 -9.36 -0.83 -6.11
N LEU A 73 -10.50 -1.51 -6.22
CA LEU A 73 -11.69 -1.21 -5.44
C LEU A 73 -11.71 -1.88 -4.06
N SER A 74 -10.76 -2.78 -3.80
CA SER A 74 -10.82 -3.65 -2.61
C SER A 74 -10.73 -2.93 -1.27
N LYS A 75 -9.99 -1.83 -1.18
CA LYS A 75 -9.64 -1.18 0.09
C LYS A 75 -10.37 0.14 0.28
N VAL A 76 -9.98 1.19 -0.40
CA VAL A 76 -10.61 2.52 -0.28
C VAL A 76 -12.12 2.44 -0.55
N HIS A 77 -12.53 1.70 -1.57
CA HIS A 77 -13.93 1.55 -1.93
C HIS A 77 -14.65 0.39 -1.22
N ARG A 78 -13.95 -0.39 -0.38
CA ARG A 78 -14.49 -1.53 0.41
C ARG A 78 -15.21 -2.59 -0.43
N ALA A 79 -14.84 -2.69 -1.70
CA ALA A 79 -15.48 -3.57 -2.69
C ALA A 79 -14.59 -4.78 -3.04
N CYS A 80 -13.99 -5.40 -2.02
CA CYS A 80 -13.07 -6.53 -2.19
C CYS A 80 -13.71 -7.76 -2.86
N GLY A 81 -15.02 -7.93 -2.72
CA GLY A 81 -15.78 -9.03 -3.35
C GLY A 81 -15.90 -8.91 -4.87
N TYR A 82 -15.77 -7.71 -5.43
CA TYR A 82 -15.81 -7.52 -6.89
C TYR A 82 -14.56 -8.03 -7.61
N ARG A 83 -13.45 -8.25 -6.90
CA ARG A 83 -12.20 -8.77 -7.44
C ARG A 83 -11.69 -8.00 -8.66
N VAL A 84 -11.69 -6.68 -8.60
CA VAL A 84 -11.27 -5.80 -9.68
C VAL A 84 -10.25 -4.78 -9.22
N GLY A 85 -9.27 -4.52 -10.06
CA GLY A 85 -8.24 -3.52 -9.91
C GLY A 85 -7.70 -3.12 -11.27
N TRP A 86 -6.75 -2.22 -11.26
CA TRP A 86 -6.09 -1.71 -12.44
C TRP A 86 -4.60 -1.52 -12.20
N LEU A 87 -3.87 -1.41 -13.25
CA LEU A 87 -2.52 -0.86 -13.25
C LEU A 87 -2.44 0.30 -14.24
N THR A 88 -1.64 1.28 -13.91
CA THR A 88 -1.28 2.36 -14.81
C THR A 88 0.22 2.34 -15.05
N VAL A 89 0.63 2.55 -16.30
CA VAL A 89 2.03 2.61 -16.67
C VAL A 89 2.37 4.05 -17.04
N SER A 90 3.37 4.60 -16.40
CA SER A 90 3.85 5.97 -16.62
C SER A 90 5.35 5.99 -16.88
N GLY A 91 5.81 7.07 -17.51
CA GLY A 91 7.19 7.25 -17.91
C GLY A 91 7.34 7.45 -19.41
N ARG A 92 8.58 7.55 -19.89
CA ARG A 92 8.86 7.77 -21.32
C ARG A 92 8.53 6.52 -22.15
N GLU A 93 7.63 6.66 -23.13
CA GLU A 93 7.12 5.57 -23.96
C GLU A 93 8.23 4.70 -24.59
N SER A 94 9.31 5.31 -25.08
CA SER A 94 10.44 4.58 -25.68
C SER A 94 11.15 3.61 -24.73
N ARG A 95 10.94 3.76 -23.41
CA ARG A 95 11.48 2.86 -22.38
C ARG A 95 10.49 1.80 -21.93
N LEU A 96 9.24 1.91 -22.36
CA LEU A 96 8.13 1.10 -21.90
C LEU A 96 7.59 0.14 -22.98
N ALA A 97 7.95 0.33 -24.25
CA ALA A 97 7.37 -0.38 -25.39
C ALA A 97 7.37 -1.91 -25.23
N ASP A 98 8.53 -2.49 -24.89
CA ASP A 98 8.66 -3.94 -24.72
C ASP A 98 7.83 -4.45 -23.54
N MET A 99 7.75 -3.66 -22.45
CA MET A 99 6.98 -4.00 -21.27
C MET A 99 5.48 -3.93 -21.55
N LEU A 100 5.02 -2.90 -22.24
CA LEU A 100 3.61 -2.79 -22.67
C LEU A 100 3.22 -3.95 -23.58
N HIS A 101 4.07 -4.30 -24.53
CA HIS A 101 3.86 -5.47 -25.38
C HIS A 101 3.78 -6.78 -24.54
N ALA A 102 4.63 -6.94 -23.55
CA ALA A 102 4.58 -8.10 -22.66
C ALA A 102 3.26 -8.14 -21.84
N PHE A 103 2.75 -6.98 -21.40
CA PHE A 103 1.44 -6.92 -20.73
C PHE A 103 0.29 -7.30 -21.66
N ASP A 104 0.32 -6.86 -22.93
CA ASP A 104 -0.67 -7.26 -23.92
C ASP A 104 -0.67 -8.78 -24.16
N LEU A 105 0.51 -9.39 -24.23
CA LEU A 105 0.62 -10.83 -24.36
C LEU A 105 0.08 -11.56 -23.12
N LEU A 106 0.38 -11.08 -21.91
CA LEU A 106 -0.15 -11.65 -20.67
C LEU A 106 -1.67 -11.49 -20.57
N ALA A 107 -2.20 -10.34 -20.99
CA ALA A 107 -3.64 -10.10 -21.05
C ALA A 107 -4.32 -11.05 -22.05
N ALA A 108 -3.70 -11.29 -23.20
CA ALA A 108 -4.19 -12.23 -24.20
C ALA A 108 -4.25 -13.67 -23.67
N LEU A 109 -3.29 -14.08 -22.86
CA LEU A 109 -3.32 -15.39 -22.19
C LEU A 109 -4.49 -15.53 -21.19
N ARG A 110 -4.89 -14.44 -20.54
CA ARG A 110 -6.04 -14.40 -19.62
C ARG A 110 -7.36 -14.41 -20.37
N LEU A 111 -7.43 -13.92 -21.61
CA LEU A 111 -8.58 -13.72 -22.51
C LEU A 111 -9.64 -12.78 -21.95
N CYS A 112 -10.45 -13.24 -21.00
CA CYS A 112 -11.59 -12.50 -20.46
C CYS A 112 -11.34 -12.12 -19.01
N GLY A 113 -11.41 -10.83 -18.71
CA GLY A 113 -11.41 -10.32 -17.33
C GLY A 113 -12.78 -10.45 -16.67
N ASN A 114 -12.86 -10.00 -15.42
CA ASN A 114 -14.14 -9.86 -14.70
C ASN A 114 -14.93 -8.64 -15.24
N VAL A 115 -15.61 -8.79 -16.36
CA VAL A 115 -16.32 -7.70 -17.03
C VAL A 115 -17.34 -7.01 -16.11
N PRO A 116 -18.23 -7.71 -15.36
CA PRO A 116 -19.13 -7.06 -14.42
C PRO A 116 -18.41 -6.21 -13.37
N GLY A 117 -17.29 -6.70 -12.86
CA GLY A 117 -16.46 -5.96 -11.91
C GLY A 117 -15.82 -4.71 -12.53
N GLN A 118 -15.38 -4.77 -13.78
CA GLN A 118 -14.77 -3.63 -14.48
C GLN A 118 -15.76 -2.46 -14.65
N TRP A 119 -17.06 -2.74 -14.88
CA TRP A 119 -18.10 -1.72 -14.95
C TRP A 119 -18.30 -0.97 -13.65
N THR A 120 -17.84 -1.49 -12.53
CA THR A 120 -17.95 -0.82 -11.23
C THR A 120 -16.83 0.20 -10.98
N ILE A 121 -15.75 0.19 -11.77
CA ILE A 121 -14.59 1.09 -11.56
C ILE A 121 -15.00 2.55 -11.71
N GLN A 122 -15.60 2.90 -12.84
CA GLN A 122 -15.96 4.29 -13.12
C GLN A 122 -16.96 4.87 -12.08
N PRO A 123 -18.07 4.21 -11.75
CA PRO A 123 -18.96 4.70 -10.69
C PRO A 123 -18.28 4.83 -9.33
N ALA A 124 -17.35 3.92 -8.99
CA ALA A 124 -16.63 3.98 -7.72
C ALA A 124 -15.68 5.19 -7.67
N LEU A 125 -14.95 5.45 -8.76
CA LEU A 125 -14.00 6.57 -8.83
C LEU A 125 -14.69 7.93 -8.94
N GLN A 126 -15.87 8.00 -9.56
CA GLN A 126 -16.66 9.23 -9.72
C GLN A 126 -17.69 9.43 -8.62
N GLY A 127 -17.87 8.44 -7.78
CA GLY A 127 -18.84 8.46 -6.69
C GLY A 127 -18.43 9.37 -5.53
N PRO A 128 -19.29 9.50 -4.51
CA PRO A 128 -18.98 10.30 -3.34
C PRO A 128 -17.80 9.70 -2.55
N ASP A 129 -17.04 10.56 -1.92
CA ASP A 129 -16.03 10.14 -0.95
C ASP A 129 -16.72 9.45 0.24
N THR A 130 -16.42 8.18 0.41
CA THR A 130 -16.98 7.36 1.48
C THR A 130 -15.94 6.86 2.47
N ILE A 131 -14.66 7.23 2.28
CA ILE A 131 -13.56 6.79 3.13
C ILE A 131 -13.15 7.84 4.16
N SER A 132 -13.17 9.12 3.81
CA SER A 132 -12.75 10.20 4.70
C SER A 132 -13.53 10.23 6.01
N ALA A 133 -14.84 9.95 5.97
CA ALA A 133 -15.64 9.86 7.20
C ALA A 133 -15.22 8.69 8.12
N LEU A 134 -14.61 7.66 7.59
CA LEU A 134 -14.13 6.51 8.37
C LEU A 134 -12.76 6.75 9.00
N THR A 135 -11.92 7.56 8.35
CA THR A 135 -10.56 7.87 8.82
C THR A 135 -10.50 9.14 9.68
N ALA A 136 -11.51 10.00 9.61
CA ALA A 136 -11.63 11.19 10.45
C ALA A 136 -11.81 10.84 11.94
N PRO A 137 -11.47 11.74 12.87
CA PRO A 137 -11.76 11.57 14.30
C PRO A 137 -13.23 11.20 14.55
N GLY A 138 -13.46 10.13 15.32
CA GLY A 138 -14.78 9.54 15.55
C GLY A 138 -15.23 8.55 14.46
N GLY A 139 -14.54 8.45 13.34
CA GLY A 139 -14.78 7.46 12.31
C GLY A 139 -14.30 6.06 12.72
N ARG A 140 -14.94 5.03 12.20
CA ARG A 140 -14.68 3.64 12.62
C ARG A 140 -13.20 3.23 12.50
N LEU A 141 -12.52 3.58 11.41
CA LEU A 141 -11.12 3.20 11.23
C LEU A 141 -10.20 3.97 12.18
N HIS A 142 -10.50 5.26 12.40
CA HIS A 142 -9.79 6.08 13.36
C HIS A 142 -9.93 5.53 14.79
N GLU A 143 -11.15 5.18 15.19
CA GLU A 143 -11.42 4.62 16.52
C GLU A 143 -10.77 3.23 16.71
N SER A 144 -10.79 2.39 15.67
CA SER A 144 -10.11 1.09 15.71
C SER A 144 -8.59 1.27 15.87
N ARG A 145 -7.98 2.20 15.12
CA ARG A 145 -6.56 2.56 15.26
C ARG A 145 -6.25 3.03 16.67
N ARG A 146 -7.06 3.95 17.21
CA ARG A 146 -6.89 4.47 18.59
C ARG A 146 -6.95 3.35 19.61
N ALA A 147 -7.92 2.45 19.50
CA ALA A 147 -8.05 1.32 20.44
C ALA A 147 -6.80 0.43 20.45
N VAL A 148 -6.19 0.18 19.28
CA VAL A 148 -4.92 -0.58 19.20
C VAL A 148 -3.79 0.19 19.89
N LEU A 149 -3.63 1.48 19.60
CA LEU A 149 -2.59 2.31 20.20
C LEU A 149 -2.74 2.40 21.72
N ASP A 150 -3.96 2.57 22.21
CA ASP A 150 -4.28 2.61 23.64
C ASP A 150 -4.02 1.25 24.32
N ALA A 151 -4.26 0.14 23.65
CA ALA A 151 -3.97 -1.19 24.16
C ALA A 151 -2.46 -1.44 24.26
N VAL A 152 -1.71 -1.13 23.21
CA VAL A 152 -0.25 -1.27 23.20
C VAL A 152 0.40 -0.37 24.27
N ALA A 153 -0.08 0.87 24.43
CA ALA A 153 0.43 1.80 25.42
C ALA A 153 0.26 1.33 26.90
N LYS A 154 -0.65 0.39 27.15
CA LYS A 154 -0.83 -0.24 28.49
C LYS A 154 0.10 -1.42 28.72
N SER A 155 0.77 -1.91 27.70
CA SER A 155 1.69 -3.04 27.81
C SER A 155 3.10 -2.54 28.11
N GLU A 156 3.78 -3.20 29.04
CA GLU A 156 5.20 -2.97 29.31
C GLU A 156 6.11 -3.63 28.25
N PHE A 157 5.58 -4.59 27.51
CA PHE A 157 6.34 -5.45 26.60
C PHE A 157 6.13 -5.10 25.12
N LEU A 158 5.10 -4.30 24.81
CA LEU A 158 4.77 -3.98 23.43
C LEU A 158 5.11 -2.53 23.08
N HIS A 159 5.51 -2.33 21.84
CA HIS A 159 5.65 -1.01 21.24
C HIS A 159 5.06 -1.00 19.84
N VAL A 160 4.67 0.16 19.33
CA VAL A 160 4.16 0.34 17.98
C VAL A 160 4.46 1.73 17.47
N VAL A 161 4.87 1.80 16.22
CA VAL A 161 4.86 3.09 15.48
C VAL A 161 3.43 3.36 15.05
N ALA A 162 2.89 4.52 15.43
CA ALA A 162 1.50 4.86 15.10
C ALA A 162 1.29 4.82 13.58
N PRO A 163 0.33 4.00 13.08
CA PRO A 163 0.05 3.94 11.66
C PRO A 163 -0.43 5.29 11.13
N ALA A 164 0.16 5.76 10.05
CA ALA A 164 -0.24 6.99 9.36
C ALA A 164 -1.23 6.73 8.21
N GLY A 165 -1.38 5.47 7.81
CA GLY A 165 -2.31 5.06 6.76
C GLY A 165 -2.58 3.56 6.74
N ALA A 166 -3.24 3.10 5.69
CA ALA A 166 -3.69 1.72 5.48
C ALA A 166 -4.63 1.20 6.60
N LEU A 167 -4.69 -0.11 6.79
CA LEU A 167 -5.61 -0.79 7.72
C LEU A 167 -4.86 -1.61 8.80
N TYR A 168 -3.58 -1.34 8.99
CA TYR A 168 -2.67 -2.19 9.76
C TYR A 168 -1.97 -1.41 10.85
N ALA A 169 -1.71 -2.09 11.95
CA ALA A 169 -0.72 -1.72 12.95
C ALA A 169 0.25 -2.90 13.10
N PHE A 170 1.51 -2.61 13.32
CA PHE A 170 2.56 -3.61 13.43
C PHE A 170 3.28 -3.49 14.79
N PRO A 171 2.65 -4.01 15.87
CA PRO A 171 3.26 -4.00 17.18
C PRO A 171 4.51 -4.88 17.20
N GLY A 172 5.54 -4.41 17.90
CA GLY A 172 6.74 -5.18 18.19
C GLY A 172 6.78 -5.56 19.67
N VAL A 173 7.46 -6.65 19.95
CA VAL A 173 7.75 -7.10 21.32
C VAL A 173 9.13 -6.57 21.75
N ASP A 174 9.23 -6.02 22.93
CA ASP A 174 10.52 -5.62 23.51
C ASP A 174 11.18 -6.83 24.19
N GLU A 175 11.95 -7.58 23.41
CA GLU A 175 12.62 -8.79 23.87
C GLU A 175 13.58 -8.56 25.01
N ASN A 176 14.10 -7.33 25.21
CA ASN A 176 14.99 -7.00 26.33
C ASN A 176 14.29 -7.06 27.71
N LYS A 177 12.96 -7.12 27.70
CA LYS A 177 12.14 -7.19 28.92
C LYS A 177 11.65 -8.62 29.23
N LEU A 178 12.04 -9.58 28.41
CA LEU A 178 11.64 -10.98 28.52
C LEU A 178 12.87 -11.86 28.79
N GLU A 179 12.71 -12.93 29.57
CA GLU A 179 13.78 -13.91 29.79
C GLU A 179 14.07 -14.73 28.49
N SER A 180 13.01 -15.03 27.74
CA SER A 180 13.08 -15.65 26.41
C SER A 180 11.86 -15.26 25.61
N PHE A 181 11.97 -15.24 24.30
CA PHE A 181 10.86 -14.98 23.38
C PHE A 181 11.02 -15.81 22.10
N ASP A 182 9.97 -16.54 21.77
CA ASP A 182 9.83 -17.22 20.48
C ASP A 182 8.52 -16.73 19.83
N ASP A 183 8.61 -16.13 18.65
CA ASP A 183 7.46 -15.52 17.96
C ASP A 183 6.47 -16.56 17.45
N GLY A 184 6.95 -17.77 17.14
CA GLY A 184 6.09 -18.89 16.73
C GLY A 184 5.27 -19.43 17.89
N GLU A 185 5.89 -19.65 19.05
CA GLU A 185 5.19 -20.08 20.27
C GLU A 185 4.17 -19.00 20.71
N PHE A 186 4.59 -17.73 20.74
CA PHE A 186 3.70 -16.61 21.06
C PHE A 186 2.49 -16.54 20.12
N ALA A 187 2.69 -16.72 18.81
CA ALA A 187 1.60 -16.70 17.85
C ALA A 187 0.62 -17.88 18.05
N LEU A 188 1.12 -19.05 18.45
CA LEU A 188 0.28 -20.21 18.77
C LEU A 188 -0.53 -19.98 20.03
N GLU A 189 0.08 -19.45 21.10
CA GLU A 189 -0.62 -19.12 22.36
C GLU A 189 -1.73 -18.07 22.15
N LEU A 190 -1.55 -17.13 21.23
CA LEU A 190 -2.59 -16.16 20.89
C LEU A 190 -3.81 -16.76 20.18
N LEU A 191 -3.69 -17.97 19.63
CA LEU A 191 -4.77 -18.66 18.92
C LEU A 191 -5.60 -19.59 19.83
N GLU A 192 -5.11 -19.91 21.02
CA GLU A 192 -5.78 -20.71 22.04
C GLU A 192 -6.68 -19.85 22.96
#